data_005e55e3c5644e0a9f04c35a2f7c3a7a
#
_entry.id   005e55e3c5644e0a9f04c35a2f7c3a7a
#
_cell.length_a   1.000
_cell.length_b   1.000
_cell.length_c   1.000
_cell.angle_alpha   90.00
_cell.angle_beta   90.00
_cell.angle_gamma   90.00
#
_symmetry.space_group_name_H-M   'P 1'
#
loop_
_entity.id
_entity.type
_entity.pdbx_description
1 polymer ?
#
loop_
_entity_poly.entity_id
_entity_poly.type
_entity_poly.pdbx_seq_one_letter_code
_entity_poly.pdbx_strand_id
1 'polypeptide(L)'
;MKILITVKISDEQFKKIQDLGYDVVRISESKVTNSSETDDADILVCYNPFKTLDIEKMKNLKYIMLTSVGFDQLPKEKVLARNIKVTNNRGGYSIPMAEWIVMCILEIYKRAKMFHNQQQEKIWLMDLVSISELYGQRIGFLGTGTIAIEAAKRLQGFGVEIWGNNTNGRDVEYFDKCFSKDEIDEIFKNCDVVVSTMPCTKETEGMFDKNKFSLMKEGSSFINVGRGKNVKEDDLLLYLGKFKGVALDVFEQEPLPKDSLLWDAENVSSFARWNRNLRSRKIIHWNCFRRNG
;
A
#
# COMPACT_ATOMS: atom_id res chain seq x y z
N MET A 1 -24.38 9.66 -20.26
CA MET A 1 -22.95 9.42 -20.23
C MET A 1 -22.71 7.93 -20.19
N LYS A 2 -21.73 7.45 -20.94
CA LYS A 2 -21.36 6.03 -21.04
C LYS A 2 -20.18 5.72 -20.12
N ILE A 3 -20.32 4.67 -19.31
CA ILE A 3 -19.29 4.23 -18.37
C ILE A 3 -18.77 2.86 -18.80
N LEU A 4 -17.46 2.75 -18.99
CA LEU A 4 -16.77 1.48 -19.15
C LEU A 4 -16.17 1.05 -17.80
N ILE A 5 -16.58 -0.12 -17.29
CA ILE A 5 -16.08 -0.70 -16.05
C ILE A 5 -15.27 -1.95 -16.38
N THR A 6 -13.97 -1.93 -16.08
CA THR A 6 -13.08 -3.07 -16.35
C THR A 6 -12.78 -3.93 -15.13
N VAL A 7 -13.16 -3.46 -13.96
CA VAL A 7 -12.98 -4.15 -12.68
C VAL A 7 -14.21 -4.94 -12.28
N LYS A 8 -14.02 -5.92 -11.40
CA LYS A 8 -15.13 -6.73 -10.88
C LYS A 8 -15.98 -5.90 -9.93
N ILE A 9 -17.27 -5.77 -10.24
CA ILE A 9 -18.30 -5.18 -9.36
C ILE A 9 -19.44 -6.17 -9.17
N SER A 10 -20.22 -6.00 -8.09
CA SER A 10 -21.42 -6.81 -7.87
C SER A 10 -22.56 -6.36 -8.79
N ASP A 11 -23.51 -7.26 -9.03
CA ASP A 11 -24.70 -6.91 -9.84
C ASP A 11 -25.55 -5.82 -9.17
N GLU A 12 -25.57 -5.77 -7.84
CA GLU A 12 -26.18 -4.68 -7.07
C GLU A 12 -25.51 -3.32 -7.37
N GLN A 13 -24.19 -3.29 -7.39
CA GLN A 13 -23.43 -2.08 -7.73
C GLN A 13 -23.65 -1.67 -9.18
N PHE A 14 -23.66 -2.64 -10.08
CA PHE A 14 -23.93 -2.42 -11.50
C PHE A 14 -25.30 -1.78 -11.69
N LYS A 15 -26.35 -2.37 -11.09
CA LYS A 15 -27.71 -1.84 -11.14
C LYS A 15 -27.83 -0.43 -10.56
N LYS A 16 -27.18 -0.16 -9.44
CA LYS A 16 -27.17 1.19 -8.84
C LYS A 16 -26.59 2.26 -9.78
N ILE A 17 -25.59 1.91 -10.59
CA ILE A 17 -25.01 2.86 -11.56
C ILE A 17 -25.98 3.08 -12.71
N GLN A 18 -26.67 2.03 -13.19
CA GLN A 18 -27.69 2.15 -14.21
C GLN A 18 -28.90 2.98 -13.74
N ASP A 19 -29.35 2.76 -12.48
CA ASP A 19 -30.45 3.53 -11.86
C ASP A 19 -30.15 5.04 -11.73
N LEU A 20 -28.84 5.42 -11.77
CA LEU A 20 -28.41 6.83 -11.84
C LEU A 20 -28.47 7.39 -13.28
N GLY A 21 -28.94 6.62 -14.27
CA GLY A 21 -29.10 7.07 -15.63
C GLY A 21 -27.85 6.94 -16.52
N TYR A 22 -26.86 6.18 -16.10
CA TYR A 22 -25.66 5.93 -16.91
C TYR A 22 -25.88 4.71 -17.84
N ASP A 23 -25.36 4.80 -19.06
CA ASP A 23 -25.15 3.65 -19.94
C ASP A 23 -23.87 2.91 -19.51
N VAL A 24 -24.00 1.66 -19.08
CA VAL A 24 -22.90 0.94 -18.43
C VAL A 24 -22.46 -0.28 -19.20
N VAL A 25 -21.22 -0.29 -19.62
CA VAL A 25 -20.53 -1.42 -20.24
C VAL A 25 -19.59 -2.06 -19.23
N ARG A 26 -19.66 -3.40 -19.08
CA ARG A 26 -18.81 -4.17 -18.17
C ARG A 26 -17.99 -5.19 -18.94
N ILE A 27 -16.69 -4.96 -19.07
CA ILE A 27 -15.74 -5.87 -19.71
C ILE A 27 -14.57 -6.10 -18.78
N SER A 28 -14.23 -7.37 -18.50
CA SER A 28 -13.09 -7.69 -17.64
C SER A 28 -11.79 -7.07 -18.18
N GLU A 29 -10.97 -6.54 -17.26
CA GLU A 29 -9.68 -5.92 -17.59
C GLU A 29 -8.74 -6.83 -18.38
N SER A 30 -8.81 -8.15 -18.15
CA SER A 30 -8.04 -9.14 -18.92
C SER A 30 -8.50 -9.35 -20.37
N LYS A 31 -9.69 -8.86 -20.72
CA LYS A 31 -10.32 -9.05 -22.04
C LYS A 31 -10.61 -7.74 -22.76
N VAL A 32 -10.50 -6.61 -22.07
CA VAL A 32 -10.83 -5.31 -22.64
C VAL A 32 -9.82 -4.90 -23.70
N THR A 33 -10.34 -4.49 -24.85
CA THR A 33 -9.59 -3.92 -25.97
C THR A 33 -10.39 -2.78 -26.59
N ASN A 34 -9.77 -1.99 -27.44
CA ASN A 34 -10.46 -0.96 -28.18
C ASN A 34 -11.48 -1.55 -29.18
N SER A 35 -12.67 -1.05 -29.17
CA SER A 35 -13.80 -1.40 -30.05
C SER A 35 -14.78 -0.23 -30.09
N SER A 36 -15.77 -0.27 -30.97
CA SER A 36 -16.83 0.75 -31.03
C SER A 36 -17.58 0.90 -29.70
N GLU A 37 -17.67 -0.17 -28.92
CA GLU A 37 -18.36 -0.18 -27.62
C GLU A 37 -17.52 0.49 -26.52
N THR A 38 -16.20 0.26 -26.50
CA THR A 38 -15.28 0.79 -25.48
C THR A 38 -14.82 2.22 -25.79
N ASP A 39 -14.60 2.54 -27.06
CA ASP A 39 -14.02 3.80 -27.49
C ASP A 39 -14.98 5.00 -27.33
N ASP A 40 -16.29 4.71 -27.22
CA ASP A 40 -17.35 5.70 -27.04
C ASP A 40 -17.60 6.05 -25.55
N ALA A 41 -16.84 5.50 -24.62
CA ALA A 41 -17.06 5.74 -23.21
C ALA A 41 -16.57 7.14 -22.76
N ASP A 42 -17.39 7.81 -21.95
CA ASP A 42 -17.07 9.10 -21.30
C ASP A 42 -16.25 8.91 -20.01
N ILE A 43 -16.49 7.79 -19.32
CA ILE A 43 -15.89 7.46 -18.01
C ILE A 43 -15.30 6.06 -18.07
N LEU A 44 -14.05 5.92 -17.60
CA LEU A 44 -13.37 4.64 -17.45
C LEU A 44 -13.14 4.33 -15.98
N VAL A 45 -13.74 3.25 -15.47
CA VAL A 45 -13.50 2.72 -14.10
C VAL A 45 -12.59 1.49 -14.23
N CYS A 46 -11.35 1.60 -13.74
CA CYS A 46 -10.33 0.59 -14.02
C CYS A 46 -9.30 0.45 -12.90
N TYR A 47 -8.48 -0.62 -13.01
CA TYR A 47 -7.24 -0.78 -12.25
C TYR A 47 -6.02 -0.49 -13.14
N ASN A 48 -5.77 -1.29 -14.19
CA ASN A 48 -4.64 -1.14 -15.11
C ASN A 48 -4.92 -1.77 -16.49
N PRO A 49 -5.88 -1.29 -17.26
CA PRO A 49 -6.19 -1.84 -18.60
C PRO A 49 -5.27 -1.29 -19.71
N PHE A 50 -4.35 -0.39 -19.39
CA PHE A 50 -3.63 0.45 -20.37
C PHE A 50 -2.63 -0.29 -21.26
N LYS A 51 -2.43 -1.60 -21.03
CA LYS A 51 -1.66 -2.47 -21.93
C LYS A 51 -2.44 -2.88 -23.19
N THR A 52 -3.77 -2.99 -23.06
CA THR A 52 -4.67 -3.49 -24.11
C THR A 52 -5.69 -2.45 -24.56
N LEU A 53 -5.93 -1.42 -23.76
CA LEU A 53 -6.86 -0.34 -24.01
C LEU A 53 -6.10 0.98 -24.20
N ASP A 54 -6.07 1.46 -25.44
CA ASP A 54 -5.48 2.75 -25.76
C ASP A 54 -6.50 3.87 -25.58
N ILE A 55 -6.27 4.73 -24.58
CA ILE A 55 -7.16 5.84 -24.27
C ILE A 55 -7.20 6.92 -25.37
N GLU A 56 -6.24 6.97 -26.28
CA GLU A 56 -6.26 7.93 -27.41
C GLU A 56 -7.39 7.65 -28.38
N LYS A 57 -7.81 6.39 -28.51
CA LYS A 57 -8.95 5.98 -29.32
C LYS A 57 -10.29 6.32 -28.67
N MET A 58 -10.32 6.48 -27.34
CA MET A 58 -11.52 6.80 -26.57
C MET A 58 -11.81 8.31 -26.62
N LYS A 59 -12.31 8.80 -27.76
CA LYS A 59 -12.43 10.25 -28.04
C LYS A 59 -13.29 11.04 -27.05
N ASN A 60 -14.31 10.38 -26.48
CA ASN A 60 -15.25 10.98 -25.52
C ASN A 60 -14.77 10.91 -24.07
N LEU A 61 -13.63 10.25 -23.77
CA LEU A 61 -13.15 10.01 -22.41
C LEU A 61 -12.80 11.32 -21.69
N LYS A 62 -13.51 11.60 -20.62
CA LYS A 62 -13.37 12.79 -19.77
C LYS A 62 -12.85 12.46 -18.38
N TYR A 63 -13.15 11.24 -17.89
CA TYR A 63 -12.85 10.83 -16.52
C TYR A 63 -12.24 9.44 -16.48
N ILE A 64 -11.18 9.27 -15.68
CA ILE A 64 -10.64 7.96 -15.29
C ILE A 64 -10.79 7.83 -13.78
N MET A 65 -11.46 6.78 -13.33
CA MET A 65 -11.66 6.45 -11.93
C MET A 65 -10.85 5.18 -11.60
N LEU A 66 -9.72 5.37 -10.94
CA LEU A 66 -8.86 4.26 -10.55
C LEU A 66 -9.38 3.57 -9.29
N THR A 67 -9.43 2.25 -9.31
CA THR A 67 -9.70 1.44 -8.10
C THR A 67 -8.46 1.23 -7.22
N SER A 68 -7.29 1.66 -7.68
CA SER A 68 -6.05 1.73 -6.90
C SER A 68 -5.90 3.05 -6.16
N VAL A 69 -5.06 3.07 -5.13
CA VAL A 69 -4.61 4.32 -4.48
C VAL A 69 -3.47 4.95 -5.29
N GLY A 70 -2.52 4.13 -5.75
CA GLY A 70 -1.47 4.58 -6.65
C GLY A 70 -1.99 4.83 -8.07
N PHE A 71 -1.27 5.66 -8.81
CA PHE A 71 -1.56 6.02 -10.20
C PHE A 71 -0.34 5.82 -11.11
N ASP A 72 0.58 4.96 -10.70
CA ASP A 72 1.84 4.69 -11.40
C ASP A 72 1.61 4.05 -12.78
N GLN A 73 0.51 3.30 -12.92
CA GLN A 73 0.10 2.61 -14.16
C GLN A 73 -0.52 3.53 -15.21
N LEU A 74 -0.89 4.77 -14.85
CA LEU A 74 -1.52 5.69 -15.80
C LEU A 74 -0.57 6.11 -16.94
N PRO A 75 -1.03 6.18 -18.19
CA PRO A 75 -0.31 6.84 -19.27
C PRO A 75 -0.37 8.37 -19.09
N LYS A 76 0.45 8.89 -18.16
CA LYS A 76 0.37 10.27 -17.63
C LYS A 76 0.40 11.33 -18.74
N GLU A 77 1.28 11.17 -19.71
CA GLU A 77 1.42 12.13 -20.82
C GLU A 77 0.12 12.23 -21.65
N LYS A 78 -0.50 11.08 -21.98
CA LYS A 78 -1.76 11.04 -22.72
C LYS A 78 -2.92 11.64 -21.92
N VAL A 79 -2.96 11.37 -20.62
CA VAL A 79 -3.98 11.90 -19.69
C VAL A 79 -3.87 13.43 -19.61
N LEU A 80 -2.64 13.95 -19.43
CA LEU A 80 -2.38 15.39 -19.34
C LEU A 80 -2.68 16.11 -20.65
N ALA A 81 -2.20 15.57 -21.79
CA ALA A 81 -2.42 16.17 -23.11
C ALA A 81 -3.90 16.34 -23.46
N ARG A 82 -4.76 15.46 -22.94
CA ARG A 82 -6.22 15.49 -23.17
C ARG A 82 -7.01 16.09 -22.04
N ASN A 83 -6.36 16.60 -21.00
CA ASN A 83 -7.01 17.16 -19.80
C ASN A 83 -8.06 16.21 -19.19
N ILE A 84 -7.78 14.88 -19.19
CA ILE A 84 -8.68 13.89 -18.61
C ILE A 84 -8.59 13.99 -17.08
N LYS A 85 -9.73 14.12 -16.42
CA LYS A 85 -9.79 14.15 -14.96
C LYS A 85 -9.60 12.75 -14.39
N VAL A 86 -8.70 12.64 -13.40
CA VAL A 86 -8.40 11.36 -12.74
C VAL A 86 -8.76 11.41 -11.28
N THR A 87 -9.45 10.38 -10.81
CA THR A 87 -9.66 10.12 -9.38
C THR A 87 -9.09 8.75 -9.02
N ASN A 88 -8.69 8.58 -7.77
CA ASN A 88 -8.19 7.32 -7.24
C ASN A 88 -9.01 6.86 -6.03
N ASN A 89 -8.77 5.64 -5.58
CA ASN A 89 -9.48 5.05 -4.44
C ASN A 89 -8.82 5.40 -3.08
N ARG A 90 -8.44 6.66 -2.89
CA ARG A 90 -7.86 7.14 -1.62
C ARG A 90 -8.83 6.86 -0.47
N GLY A 91 -8.33 6.20 0.58
CA GLY A 91 -9.12 5.82 1.75
C GLY A 91 -9.77 4.43 1.63
N GLY A 92 -9.97 3.90 0.43
CA GLY A 92 -10.65 2.61 0.24
C GLY A 92 -9.90 1.41 0.83
N TYR A 93 -8.58 1.48 0.91
CA TYR A 93 -7.73 0.44 1.47
C TYR A 93 -7.11 0.80 2.82
N SER A 94 -7.44 1.95 3.40
CA SER A 94 -6.76 2.44 4.60
C SER A 94 -6.95 1.54 5.80
N ILE A 95 -8.17 1.07 6.02
CA ILE A 95 -8.49 0.18 7.15
C ILE A 95 -7.78 -1.18 7.01
N PRO A 96 -7.98 -1.96 5.91
CA PRO A 96 -7.34 -3.26 5.81
C PRO A 96 -5.81 -3.19 5.80
N MET A 97 -5.22 -2.15 5.21
CA MET A 97 -3.77 -1.96 5.25
C MET A 97 -3.27 -1.58 6.64
N ALA A 98 -4.04 -0.80 7.39
CA ALA A 98 -3.74 -0.49 8.78
C ALA A 98 -3.76 -1.74 9.67
N GLU A 99 -4.77 -2.60 9.49
CA GLU A 99 -4.88 -3.88 10.20
C GLU A 99 -3.71 -4.81 9.86
N TRP A 100 -3.31 -4.84 8.59
CA TRP A 100 -2.14 -5.59 8.14
C TRP A 100 -0.85 -5.09 8.80
N ILE A 101 -0.62 -3.75 8.87
CA ILE A 101 0.53 -3.15 9.55
C ILE A 101 0.56 -3.60 11.03
N VAL A 102 -0.57 -3.49 11.74
CA VAL A 102 -0.67 -3.90 13.14
C VAL A 102 -0.37 -5.40 13.30
N MET A 103 -0.92 -6.24 12.44
CA MET A 103 -0.66 -7.67 12.41
C MET A 103 0.84 -7.94 12.26
N CYS A 104 1.51 -7.35 11.27
CA CYS A 104 2.94 -7.55 11.04
C CYS A 104 3.80 -7.13 12.24
N ILE A 105 3.48 -5.99 12.87
CA ILE A 105 4.17 -5.54 14.08
C ILE A 105 4.03 -6.59 15.18
N LEU A 106 2.81 -7.07 15.43
CA LEU A 106 2.55 -8.08 16.46
C LEU A 106 3.20 -9.43 16.12
N GLU A 107 3.18 -9.88 14.88
CA GLU A 107 3.85 -11.12 14.46
C GLU A 107 5.36 -11.07 14.71
N ILE A 108 6.01 -9.94 14.39
CA ILE A 108 7.44 -9.74 14.67
C ILE A 108 7.70 -9.74 16.18
N TYR A 109 6.95 -8.96 16.95
CA TYR A 109 7.17 -8.82 18.38
C TYR A 109 6.84 -10.08 19.17
N LYS A 110 5.86 -10.87 18.71
CA LYS A 110 5.44 -12.13 19.33
C LYS A 110 6.11 -13.35 18.70
N ARG A 111 7.01 -13.17 17.72
CA ARG A 111 7.73 -14.25 17.01
C ARG A 111 6.79 -15.33 16.47
N ALA A 112 5.65 -14.91 15.90
CA ALA A 112 4.58 -15.81 15.48
C ALA A 112 5.08 -16.88 14.48
N LYS A 113 5.98 -16.53 13.54
CA LYS A 113 6.58 -17.46 12.57
C LYS A 113 7.29 -18.63 13.28
N MET A 114 8.04 -18.35 14.35
CA MET A 114 8.72 -19.40 15.13
C MET A 114 7.72 -20.36 15.78
N PHE A 115 6.65 -19.84 16.40
CA PHE A 115 5.63 -20.71 17.00
C PHE A 115 4.87 -21.53 15.96
N HIS A 116 4.61 -20.99 14.79
CA HIS A 116 4.02 -21.76 13.69
C HIS A 116 4.92 -22.90 13.23
N ASN A 117 6.23 -22.67 13.10
CA ASN A 117 7.19 -23.72 12.76
C ASN A 117 7.23 -24.80 13.84
N GLN A 118 7.32 -24.44 15.13
CA GLN A 118 7.29 -25.38 16.25
C GLN A 118 6.00 -26.23 16.25
N GLN A 119 4.86 -25.63 15.95
CA GLN A 119 3.59 -26.35 15.83
C GLN A 119 3.61 -27.38 14.70
N GLN A 120 4.17 -27.02 13.54
CA GLN A 120 4.28 -27.94 12.39
C GLN A 120 5.22 -29.10 12.69
N GLU A 121 6.33 -28.81 13.35
CA GLU A 121 7.33 -29.79 13.75
C GLU A 121 6.92 -30.59 14.99
N LYS A 122 5.79 -30.27 15.65
CA LYS A 122 5.31 -30.87 16.91
C LYS A 122 6.33 -30.76 18.06
N ILE A 123 7.07 -29.65 18.07
CA ILE A 123 8.08 -29.37 19.09
C ILE A 123 7.43 -28.43 20.15
N TRP A 124 7.47 -28.92 21.41
CA TRP A 124 7.09 -28.10 22.58
C TRP A 124 8.36 -27.63 23.28
N LEU A 125 8.83 -26.44 22.89
CA LEU A 125 9.95 -25.81 23.59
C LEU A 125 9.40 -24.84 24.63
N MET A 126 9.75 -25.05 25.88
CA MET A 126 9.64 -24.04 26.94
C MET A 126 10.88 -23.14 26.89
N ASP A 127 11.12 -22.58 25.71
CA ASP A 127 12.28 -21.73 25.53
C ASP A 127 12.01 -20.35 26.10
N LEU A 128 12.98 -19.81 26.83
CA LEU A 128 13.03 -18.45 27.33
C LEU A 128 13.29 -17.43 26.20
N VAL A 129 12.84 -17.72 25.01
CA VAL A 129 12.98 -16.79 23.89
C VAL A 129 12.18 -15.55 24.20
N SER A 130 12.87 -14.44 24.35
CA SER A 130 12.28 -13.15 24.72
C SER A 130 11.22 -12.68 23.72
N ILE A 131 9.96 -12.92 24.06
CA ILE A 131 8.82 -12.24 23.42
C ILE A 131 8.88 -10.80 23.87
N SER A 132 8.83 -9.88 22.92
CA SER A 132 8.85 -8.45 23.23
C SER A 132 7.43 -7.90 23.39
N GLU A 133 7.31 -6.86 24.19
CA GLU A 133 6.08 -6.07 24.32
C GLU A 133 6.15 -4.84 23.43
N LEU A 134 4.97 -4.40 22.99
CA LEU A 134 4.84 -3.17 22.21
C LEU A 134 4.76 -1.93 23.10
N TYR A 135 4.29 -2.11 24.33
CA TYR A 135 4.17 -1.03 25.31
C TYR A 135 5.48 -0.26 25.46
N GLY A 136 5.39 1.07 25.42
CA GLY A 136 6.53 1.96 25.55
C GLY A 136 7.45 2.05 24.31
N GLN A 137 7.15 1.31 23.25
CA GLN A 137 7.93 1.38 22.00
C GLN A 137 7.55 2.63 21.18
N ARG A 138 8.48 3.09 20.36
CA ARG A 138 8.27 4.20 19.44
C ARG A 138 8.11 3.68 18.02
N ILE A 139 6.97 4.01 17.40
CA ILE A 139 6.64 3.61 16.03
C ILE A 139 6.69 4.83 15.12
N GLY A 140 7.56 4.80 14.11
CA GLY A 140 7.74 5.87 13.16
C GLY A 140 7.10 5.54 11.81
N PHE A 141 6.27 6.43 11.30
CA PHE A 141 5.66 6.31 9.99
C PHE A 141 6.34 7.25 8.99
N LEU A 142 6.83 6.68 7.89
CA LEU A 142 7.29 7.41 6.73
C LEU A 142 6.07 7.64 5.81
N GLY A 143 5.56 8.87 5.83
CA GLY A 143 4.28 9.26 5.26
C GLY A 143 3.13 9.18 6.27
N THR A 144 2.40 10.30 6.44
CA THR A 144 1.23 10.43 7.33
C THR A 144 -0.06 10.49 6.53
N GLY A 145 -0.20 9.58 5.56
CA GLY A 145 -1.41 9.45 4.73
C GLY A 145 -2.53 8.69 5.44
N THR A 146 -3.63 8.44 4.72
CA THR A 146 -4.83 7.80 5.29
C THR A 146 -4.56 6.39 5.86
N ILE A 147 -3.61 5.64 5.31
CA ILE A 147 -3.20 4.33 5.83
C ILE A 147 -2.48 4.50 7.17
N ALA A 148 -1.52 5.42 7.23
CA ALA A 148 -0.76 5.70 8.45
C ALA A 148 -1.66 6.22 9.58
N ILE A 149 -2.60 7.12 9.29
CA ILE A 149 -3.59 7.61 10.26
C ILE A 149 -4.43 6.47 10.81
N GLU A 150 -4.96 5.58 9.96
CA GLU A 150 -5.74 4.43 10.42
C GLU A 150 -4.93 3.41 11.22
N ALA A 151 -3.63 3.25 10.89
CA ALA A 151 -2.72 2.41 11.69
C ALA A 151 -2.38 3.06 13.04
N ALA A 152 -2.03 4.34 13.03
CA ALA A 152 -1.74 5.12 14.24
C ALA A 152 -2.92 5.06 15.22
N LYS A 153 -4.14 5.31 14.75
CA LYS A 153 -5.36 5.21 15.55
C LYS A 153 -5.51 3.86 16.26
N ARG A 154 -5.17 2.74 15.59
CA ARG A 154 -5.26 1.39 16.17
C ARG A 154 -4.12 1.10 17.15
N LEU A 155 -2.96 1.66 16.87
CA LEU A 155 -1.76 1.45 17.67
C LEU A 155 -1.78 2.20 19.01
N GLN A 156 -2.55 3.27 19.16
CA GLN A 156 -2.68 3.99 20.43
C GLN A 156 -3.07 3.08 21.62
N GLY A 157 -3.91 2.07 21.37
CA GLY A 157 -4.33 1.13 22.40
C GLY A 157 -3.21 0.24 22.97
N PHE A 158 -2.01 0.25 22.35
CA PHE A 158 -0.85 -0.51 22.82
C PHE A 158 0.10 0.28 23.71
N GLY A 159 -0.19 1.55 24.02
CA GLY A 159 0.67 2.39 24.84
C GLY A 159 2.02 2.71 24.20
N VAL A 160 2.04 2.92 22.89
CA VAL A 160 3.20 3.28 22.08
C VAL A 160 3.26 4.78 21.84
N GLU A 161 4.46 5.30 21.58
CA GLU A 161 4.66 6.66 21.06
C GLU A 161 4.69 6.59 19.52
N ILE A 162 3.91 7.45 18.84
CA ILE A 162 3.74 7.40 17.39
C ILE A 162 4.31 8.66 16.74
N TRP A 163 5.33 8.49 15.93
CA TRP A 163 5.96 9.56 15.18
C TRP A 163 5.62 9.48 13.70
N GLY A 164 5.53 10.64 13.05
CA GLY A 164 5.24 10.73 11.62
C GLY A 164 6.27 11.56 10.87
N ASN A 165 6.52 11.23 9.62
CA ASN A 165 7.25 12.06 8.68
C ASN A 165 6.34 12.44 7.52
N ASN A 166 6.27 13.72 7.20
CA ASN A 166 5.51 14.24 6.07
C ASN A 166 6.24 15.41 5.40
N THR A 167 5.71 15.93 4.32
CA THR A 167 6.41 16.92 3.47
C THR A 167 6.88 18.16 4.23
N ASN A 168 6.10 18.65 5.19
CA ASN A 168 6.33 19.94 5.85
C ASN A 168 6.34 19.90 7.39
N GLY A 169 6.34 18.71 7.99
CA GLY A 169 6.37 18.55 9.43
C GLY A 169 5.05 18.91 10.16
N ARG A 170 3.94 19.07 9.41
CA ARG A 170 2.66 19.43 10.04
C ARG A 170 2.16 18.34 10.98
N ASP A 171 1.52 18.75 12.05
CA ASP A 171 0.84 17.85 12.95
C ASP A 171 -0.29 17.08 12.25
N VAL A 172 -0.45 15.82 12.64
CA VAL A 172 -1.48 14.92 12.12
C VAL A 172 -2.13 14.18 13.28
N GLU A 173 -3.44 14.02 13.24
CA GLU A 173 -4.21 13.33 14.27
C GLU A 173 -3.66 11.91 14.52
N TYR A 174 -3.60 11.50 15.79
CA TYR A 174 -3.03 10.24 16.29
C TYR A 174 -1.50 10.12 16.23
N PHE A 175 -0.78 11.18 15.91
CA PHE A 175 0.68 11.23 15.99
C PHE A 175 1.13 12.13 17.13
N ASP A 176 2.05 11.65 17.95
CA ASP A 176 2.59 12.40 19.07
C ASP A 176 3.59 13.47 18.60
N LYS A 177 4.29 13.19 17.48
CA LYS A 177 5.24 14.11 16.87
C LYS A 177 5.32 13.91 15.36
N CYS A 178 5.41 15.00 14.61
CA CYS A 178 5.62 14.97 13.17
C CYS A 178 6.91 15.72 12.77
N PHE A 179 7.61 15.17 11.79
CA PHE A 179 8.85 15.70 11.23
C PHE A 179 8.67 16.04 9.75
N SER A 180 9.37 17.04 9.28
CA SER A 180 9.45 17.38 7.86
C SER A 180 10.24 16.34 7.06
N LYS A 181 10.18 16.43 5.74
CA LYS A 181 10.92 15.53 4.85
C LYS A 181 12.44 15.60 5.08
N ASP A 182 12.96 16.77 5.45
CA ASP A 182 14.39 17.01 5.65
C ASP A 182 14.87 16.40 6.99
N GLU A 183 13.96 16.09 7.89
CA GLU A 183 14.23 15.47 9.20
C GLU A 183 13.88 13.98 9.23
N ILE A 184 13.75 13.33 8.07
CA ILE A 184 13.35 11.92 7.98
C ILE A 184 14.26 10.99 8.79
N ASP A 185 15.54 11.34 8.96
CA ASP A 185 16.53 10.56 9.71
C ASP A 185 16.20 10.43 11.19
N GLU A 186 15.41 11.36 11.74
CA GLU A 186 14.96 11.27 13.12
C GLU A 186 14.06 10.05 13.35
N ILE A 187 13.26 9.67 12.35
CA ILE A 187 12.45 8.45 12.40
C ILE A 187 13.36 7.22 12.43
N PHE A 188 14.36 7.15 11.54
CA PHE A 188 15.26 5.99 11.47
C PHE A 188 16.11 5.84 12.74
N LYS A 189 16.63 6.94 13.30
CA LYS A 189 17.50 6.92 14.49
C LYS A 189 16.77 6.57 15.78
N ASN A 190 15.50 6.99 15.90
CA ASN A 190 14.85 7.03 17.21
C ASN A 190 13.68 6.03 17.36
N CYS A 191 13.17 5.46 16.27
CA CYS A 191 12.03 4.56 16.34
C CYS A 191 12.46 3.08 16.47
N ASP A 192 11.66 2.31 17.19
CA ASP A 192 11.84 0.87 17.36
C ASP A 192 11.17 0.08 16.24
N VAL A 193 10.16 0.68 15.61
CA VAL A 193 9.51 0.18 14.40
C VAL A 193 9.43 1.32 13.39
N VAL A 194 9.90 1.10 12.17
CA VAL A 194 9.77 2.04 11.06
C VAL A 194 8.83 1.47 10.02
N VAL A 195 7.75 2.19 9.73
CA VAL A 195 6.70 1.79 8.78
C VAL A 195 6.66 2.73 7.60
N SER A 196 6.94 2.24 6.39
CA SER A 196 6.83 3.02 5.16
C SER A 196 5.45 2.87 4.54
N THR A 197 4.77 4.01 4.36
CA THR A 197 3.53 4.14 3.59
C THR A 197 3.69 5.12 2.40
N MET A 198 4.94 5.43 2.04
CA MET A 198 5.28 6.46 1.06
C MET A 198 4.96 6.01 -0.37
N PRO A 199 4.54 6.94 -1.24
CA PRO A 199 4.53 6.70 -2.68
C PRO A 199 5.95 6.63 -3.23
N CYS A 200 6.12 6.03 -4.42
CA CYS A 200 7.35 6.10 -5.17
C CYS A 200 7.30 7.30 -6.12
N THR A 201 8.23 8.21 -5.95
CA THR A 201 8.48 9.37 -6.80
C THR A 201 9.95 9.37 -7.20
N LYS A 202 10.38 10.27 -8.07
CA LYS A 202 11.81 10.45 -8.40
C LYS A 202 12.68 10.74 -7.16
N GLU A 203 12.09 11.36 -6.13
CA GLU A 203 12.78 11.72 -4.89
C GLU A 203 12.83 10.57 -3.88
N THR A 204 11.85 9.65 -3.93
CA THR A 204 11.72 8.55 -2.95
C THR A 204 12.13 7.19 -3.50
N GLU A 205 12.40 7.08 -4.81
CA GLU A 205 12.93 5.86 -5.43
C GLU A 205 14.34 5.56 -4.90
N GLY A 206 14.53 4.35 -4.37
CA GLY A 206 15.79 3.92 -3.76
C GLY A 206 16.21 4.71 -2.51
N MET A 207 15.29 5.46 -1.89
CA MET A 207 15.56 6.29 -0.71
C MET A 207 15.99 5.45 0.48
N PHE A 208 15.44 4.26 0.63
CA PHE A 208 15.76 3.36 1.75
C PHE A 208 16.93 2.46 1.33
N ASP A 209 18.11 3.00 1.50
CA ASP A 209 19.41 2.38 1.19
C ASP A 209 20.17 2.02 2.46
N LYS A 210 21.39 1.51 2.29
CA LYS A 210 22.30 1.17 3.40
C LYS A 210 22.51 2.31 4.39
N ASN A 211 22.51 3.58 3.94
CA ASN A 211 22.71 4.71 4.84
C ASN A 211 21.51 4.84 5.78
N LYS A 212 20.27 4.69 5.28
CA LYS A 212 19.06 4.73 6.10
C LYS A 212 18.98 3.53 7.04
N PHE A 213 19.25 2.31 6.55
CA PHE A 213 19.25 1.11 7.38
C PHE A 213 20.36 1.14 8.46
N SER A 214 21.50 1.76 8.18
CA SER A 214 22.56 1.93 9.18
C SER A 214 22.13 2.80 10.37
N LEU A 215 21.25 3.79 10.14
CA LEU A 215 20.74 4.67 11.19
C LEU A 215 19.75 3.97 12.15
N MET A 216 19.09 2.92 11.69
CA MET A 216 18.09 2.23 12.51
C MET A 216 18.74 1.59 13.74
N LYS A 217 17.99 1.48 14.84
CA LYS A 217 18.46 0.87 16.07
C LYS A 217 18.72 -0.64 15.88
N GLU A 218 19.63 -1.17 16.69
CA GLU A 218 19.77 -2.62 16.87
C GLU A 218 18.47 -3.19 17.45
N GLY A 219 17.99 -4.32 16.91
CA GLY A 219 16.74 -4.93 17.31
C GLY A 219 15.47 -4.16 16.89
N SER A 220 15.58 -3.15 16.04
CA SER A 220 14.40 -2.48 15.47
C SER A 220 13.72 -3.32 14.39
N SER A 221 12.56 -2.85 13.90
CA SER A 221 11.81 -3.52 12.85
C SER A 221 11.50 -2.58 11.69
N PHE A 222 11.49 -3.11 10.47
CA PHE A 222 11.15 -2.35 9.26
C PHE A 222 9.95 -2.96 8.54
N ILE A 223 8.96 -2.13 8.20
CA ILE A 223 7.74 -2.55 7.51
C ILE A 223 7.53 -1.67 6.28
N ASN A 224 7.35 -2.27 5.10
CA ASN A 224 7.07 -1.52 3.88
C ASN A 224 5.74 -1.96 3.25
N VAL A 225 4.76 -1.06 3.27
CA VAL A 225 3.47 -1.18 2.59
C VAL A 225 3.27 -0.11 1.52
N GLY A 226 4.29 0.70 1.29
CA GLY A 226 4.27 1.79 0.32
C GLY A 226 4.52 1.32 -1.10
N ARG A 227 5.78 1.33 -1.50
CA ARG A 227 6.26 0.85 -2.80
C ARG A 227 7.60 0.14 -2.65
N GLY A 228 7.76 -0.99 -3.36
CA GLY A 228 8.99 -1.76 -3.33
C GLY A 228 10.20 -0.95 -3.80
N LYS A 229 10.05 -0.22 -4.89
CA LYS A 229 11.12 0.62 -5.46
C LYS A 229 11.66 1.72 -4.53
N ASN A 230 11.02 2.00 -3.40
CA ASN A 230 11.58 2.91 -2.40
C ASN A 230 12.74 2.26 -1.63
N VAL A 231 12.81 0.92 -1.62
CA VAL A 231 13.81 0.12 -0.93
C VAL A 231 14.83 -0.37 -1.94
N LYS A 232 16.11 -0.31 -1.60
CA LYS A 232 17.16 -1.09 -2.25
C LYS A 232 17.26 -2.42 -1.53
N GLU A 233 16.72 -3.49 -2.13
CA GLU A 233 16.61 -4.80 -1.49
C GLU A 233 17.98 -5.40 -1.16
N ASP A 234 18.98 -5.21 -2.02
CA ASP A 234 20.36 -5.64 -1.75
C ASP A 234 20.94 -4.96 -0.49
N ASP A 235 20.67 -3.67 -0.31
CA ASP A 235 21.10 -2.94 0.89
C ASP A 235 20.34 -3.41 2.13
N LEU A 236 19.04 -3.71 2.03
CA LEU A 236 18.23 -4.27 3.12
C LEU A 236 18.78 -5.63 3.58
N LEU A 237 19.14 -6.50 2.63
CA LEU A 237 19.70 -7.83 2.91
C LEU A 237 20.98 -7.74 3.77
N LEU A 238 21.83 -6.74 3.56
CA LEU A 238 23.06 -6.53 4.36
C LEU A 238 22.76 -6.21 5.84
N TYR A 239 21.58 -5.68 6.14
CA TYR A 239 21.19 -5.25 7.49
C TYR A 239 20.17 -6.17 8.17
N LEU A 240 19.75 -7.28 7.54
CA LEU A 240 18.76 -8.18 8.13
C LEU A 240 19.14 -8.67 9.53
N GLY A 241 20.43 -8.99 9.74
CA GLY A 241 20.92 -9.42 11.04
C GLY A 241 20.77 -8.40 12.17
N LYS A 242 20.63 -7.12 11.83
CA LYS A 242 20.41 -6.02 12.77
C LYS A 242 18.96 -5.93 13.25
N PHE A 243 18.00 -6.40 12.43
CA PHE A 243 16.59 -6.20 12.67
C PHE A 243 15.97 -7.34 13.46
N LYS A 244 15.05 -7.00 14.36
CA LYS A 244 14.15 -7.97 15.01
C LYS A 244 13.27 -8.67 13.97
N GLY A 245 12.82 -7.94 12.96
CA GLY A 245 12.07 -8.46 11.86
C GLY A 245 11.76 -7.40 10.80
N VAL A 246 11.51 -7.90 9.60
CA VAL A 246 11.14 -7.10 8.44
C VAL A 246 9.84 -7.65 7.84
N ALA A 247 8.89 -6.78 7.48
CA ALA A 247 7.67 -7.17 6.80
C ALA A 247 7.49 -6.37 5.50
N LEU A 248 7.33 -7.08 4.38
CA LEU A 248 7.23 -6.48 3.05
C LEU A 248 5.95 -6.92 2.35
N ASP A 249 5.09 -5.95 2.00
CA ASP A 249 3.91 -6.15 1.14
C ASP A 249 4.21 -5.85 -0.34
N VAL A 250 5.34 -5.18 -0.59
CA VAL A 250 5.76 -4.69 -1.90
C VAL A 250 7.25 -4.92 -2.11
N PHE A 251 7.66 -5.18 -3.35
CA PHE A 251 9.01 -5.54 -3.73
C PHE A 251 9.52 -4.66 -4.87
N GLU A 252 10.84 -4.54 -4.98
CA GLU A 252 11.49 -3.79 -6.07
C GLU A 252 11.11 -4.37 -7.43
N GLN A 253 11.08 -5.70 -7.53
CA GLN A 253 10.53 -6.42 -8.67
C GLN A 253 9.31 -7.26 -8.23
N GLU A 254 8.21 -7.10 -8.94
CA GLU A 254 6.98 -7.85 -8.71
C GLU A 254 6.52 -8.57 -9.98
N PRO A 255 6.29 -9.90 -9.94
CA PRO A 255 6.39 -10.79 -8.77
C PRO A 255 7.82 -10.93 -8.26
N LEU A 256 7.99 -11.17 -6.93
CA LEU A 256 9.30 -11.43 -6.34
C LEU A 256 9.96 -12.63 -7.05
N PRO A 257 11.17 -12.50 -7.57
CA PRO A 257 11.91 -13.59 -8.22
C PRO A 257 12.03 -14.81 -7.32
N LYS A 258 11.99 -16.01 -7.91
CA LYS A 258 12.06 -17.26 -7.14
C LYS A 258 13.40 -17.48 -6.43
N ASP A 259 14.45 -16.87 -6.94
CA ASP A 259 15.82 -16.90 -6.45
C ASP A 259 16.16 -15.74 -5.50
N SER A 260 15.18 -14.92 -5.14
CA SER A 260 15.38 -13.84 -4.18
C SER A 260 15.71 -14.40 -2.79
N LEU A 261 16.78 -13.91 -2.18
CA LEU A 261 17.19 -14.25 -0.82
C LEU A 261 16.19 -13.85 0.26
N LEU A 262 15.24 -12.96 -0.08
CA LEU A 262 14.17 -12.57 0.84
C LEU A 262 13.22 -13.71 1.20
N TRP A 263 13.09 -14.75 0.33
CA TRP A 263 12.26 -15.92 0.62
C TRP A 263 12.77 -16.74 1.80
N ASP A 264 14.10 -16.88 1.89
CA ASP A 264 14.77 -17.78 2.85
C ASP A 264 15.17 -17.05 4.14
N ALA A 265 15.03 -15.72 4.19
CA ALA A 265 15.38 -14.93 5.36
C ALA A 265 14.43 -15.21 6.53
N GLU A 266 14.98 -15.69 7.66
CA GLU A 266 14.18 -16.13 8.83
C GLU A 266 13.36 -15.00 9.45
N ASN A 267 13.94 -13.80 9.53
CA ASN A 267 13.31 -12.63 10.12
C ASN A 267 12.56 -11.75 9.11
N VAL A 268 12.40 -12.22 7.86
CA VAL A 268 11.55 -11.55 6.86
C VAL A 268 10.21 -12.26 6.77
N SER A 269 9.15 -11.49 6.88
CA SER A 269 7.79 -11.89 6.54
C SER A 269 7.42 -11.23 5.22
N SER A 270 7.33 -12.05 4.17
CA SER A 270 6.90 -11.59 2.85
C SER A 270 5.47 -12.07 2.60
N PHE A 271 4.56 -11.14 2.41
CA PHE A 271 3.18 -11.45 2.07
C PHE A 271 2.89 -10.88 0.68
N ALA A 272 3.06 -11.72 -0.33
CA ALA A 272 2.80 -11.31 -1.70
C ALA A 272 1.33 -10.93 -1.90
N ARG A 273 1.09 -9.63 -2.04
CA ARG A 273 -0.16 -9.00 -2.49
C ARG A 273 -1.47 -9.58 -1.95
N TRP A 274 -1.86 -9.06 -0.86
CA TRP A 274 -3.18 -9.21 -0.24
C TRP A 274 -4.36 -8.78 -1.13
N ASN A 275 -4.12 -8.21 -2.29
CA ASN A 275 -5.00 -7.22 -2.88
C ASN A 275 -5.97 -7.68 -3.98
N ARG A 276 -5.99 -8.94 -4.42
CA ARG A 276 -6.89 -9.30 -5.54
C ARG A 276 -8.30 -9.73 -5.13
N ASN A 277 -8.56 -10.02 -3.84
CA ASN A 277 -9.82 -10.58 -3.38
C ASN A 277 -10.49 -9.87 -2.20
N LEU A 278 -10.00 -8.71 -1.77
CA LEU A 278 -10.75 -7.92 -0.81
C LEU A 278 -12.07 -7.51 -1.43
N ARG A 279 -13.13 -8.21 -1.04
CA ARG A 279 -14.52 -7.77 -1.19
C ARG A 279 -14.73 -6.54 -0.30
N SER A 280 -13.95 -5.47 -0.48
CA SER A 280 -14.25 -4.23 0.18
C SER A 280 -15.57 -3.74 -0.42
N ARG A 281 -16.62 -3.72 0.39
CA ARG A 281 -17.93 -3.13 0.06
C ARG A 281 -17.82 -1.65 -0.36
N LYS A 282 -16.60 -1.07 -0.38
CA LYS A 282 -16.27 0.33 -0.65
C LYS A 282 -15.32 0.54 -1.83
N ILE A 283 -15.17 -0.42 -2.76
CA ILE A 283 -14.22 -0.29 -3.90
C ILE A 283 -14.55 0.91 -4.80
N ILE A 284 -15.78 1.37 -4.79
CA ILE A 284 -16.20 2.56 -5.53
C ILE A 284 -16.76 3.55 -4.51
N HIS A 285 -16.09 4.68 -4.32
CA HIS A 285 -16.62 5.79 -3.54
C HIS A 285 -17.81 6.38 -4.29
N TRP A 286 -19.03 6.01 -3.90
CA TRP A 286 -20.32 6.46 -4.48
C TRP A 286 -20.42 7.99 -4.56
N ASN A 287 -19.72 8.74 -3.72
CA ASN A 287 -19.68 10.19 -3.74
C ASN A 287 -19.07 10.78 -5.03
N CYS A 288 -18.27 10.01 -5.78
CA CYS A 288 -17.70 10.48 -7.04
C CYS A 288 -18.76 10.59 -8.15
N PHE A 289 -19.81 9.74 -8.10
CA PHE A 289 -20.91 9.78 -9.07
C PHE A 289 -21.93 10.89 -8.75
N ARG A 290 -22.01 11.35 -7.50
CA ARG A 290 -22.98 12.39 -7.07
C ARG A 290 -22.52 13.82 -7.34
N ARG A 291 -21.22 14.08 -7.57
CA ARG A 291 -20.66 15.43 -7.71
C ARG A 291 -20.57 15.96 -9.13
N ASN A 292 -20.96 15.17 -10.12
CA ASN A 292 -20.85 15.51 -11.55
C ASN A 292 -22.22 15.52 -12.27
N GLY A 293 -23.33 15.62 -11.52
CA GLY A 293 -24.67 15.90 -12.04
C GLY A 293 -25.05 17.36 -11.85
#